data_80e3b722b348672585ccfdaaa29c4853
#
_entry.id   80e3b722b348672585ccfdaaa29c4853
#
_cell.length_a   1.000
_cell.length_b   1.000
_cell.length_c   1.000
_cell.angle_alpha   90.00
_cell.angle_beta   90.00
_cell.angle_gamma   90.00
#
_symmetry.space_group_name_H-M   'P 1'
#
loop_
_entity.id
_entity.type
_entity.pdbx_description
1 polymer ?
#
loop_
_entity_poly.entity_id
_entity_poly.type
_entity_poly.pdbx_seq_one_letter_code
_entity_poly.pdbx_strand_id
1 'polypeptide(L)'
;MKKKFLFCYSMLFITLLLVAGTFMYLSYSSTTEETLRSNKHLTTLNGPWKFIAGDNLQYAESNYDDSQWENMDLTAPPGVHDDDVGLSGYVPGWTAKGHSNYSGYAWYRLKVILDSLPENNLAFAAPPSVDDAYQVFINGSLLGSTADFSGTVPIIYSIQPRMFVVPENVKKEKDITIAFRVWMASASLGAGAGGIHIAPTLGEKKHIERKYRFQWEQTIKGYIIEVVWPVIFIFLAITMFLLNRDRIPPQSCKWFMAALILLGLMRLNQAVYFWFHIENSHQAVIVGSVILRPLVLGSWLMAWREWFNLRQPKWLPKFIALLTLLFMTAQLLGISWVSHSIHIYFQTIADYIRLALLALLLFIIYLAIRKQGIKDILVLVAALLMLIALFPKEISDLHIIPGIWFPYGVGVSRAQFFYMAFVFVMYAVLIQKNRKVKLE
;
A
#
# COMPACT_ATOMS: atom_id res chain seq x y z
N MET A 1 16.90 24.07 31.33
CA MET A 1 15.47 24.12 31.01
C MET A 1 15.17 24.85 29.68
N LYS A 2 15.61 26.08 29.44
CA LYS A 2 15.37 26.81 28.17
C LYS A 2 15.80 26.01 26.93
N LYS A 3 16.95 25.27 26.95
CA LYS A 3 17.43 24.46 25.85
C LYS A 3 16.48 23.27 25.52
N LYS A 4 15.91 22.60 26.55
CA LYS A 4 14.95 21.50 26.33
C LYS A 4 13.63 21.97 25.69
N PHE A 5 13.17 23.17 26.11
CA PHE A 5 11.98 23.81 25.52
C PHE A 5 12.21 24.19 24.07
N LEU A 6 13.34 24.88 23.80
CA LEU A 6 13.71 25.24 22.43
C LEU A 6 13.79 24.03 21.53
N PHE A 7 14.38 22.92 22.01
CA PHE A 7 14.45 21.67 21.28
C PHE A 7 13.06 21.10 20.92
N CYS A 8 12.10 21.11 21.88
CA CYS A 8 10.74 20.62 21.61
C CYS A 8 10.04 21.45 20.52
N TYR A 9 10.14 22.79 20.62
CA TYR A 9 9.56 23.66 19.60
C TYR A 9 10.26 23.53 18.26
N SER A 10 11.59 23.34 18.24
CA SER A 10 12.32 23.07 17.00
C SER A 10 11.87 21.76 16.34
N MET A 11 11.70 20.68 17.12
CA MET A 11 11.20 19.40 16.58
C MET A 11 9.76 19.50 16.09
N LEU A 12 8.88 20.20 16.81
CA LEU A 12 7.53 20.49 16.37
C LEU A 12 7.53 21.31 15.08
N PHE A 13 8.36 22.33 14.98
CA PHE A 13 8.49 23.17 13.79
C PHE A 13 8.99 22.37 12.57
N ILE A 14 10.02 21.52 12.75
CA ILE A 14 10.50 20.62 11.70
C ILE A 14 9.41 19.65 11.27
N THR A 15 8.65 19.08 12.22
CA THR A 15 7.50 18.21 11.91
C THR A 15 6.45 18.96 11.08
N LEU A 16 6.12 20.21 11.43
CA LEU A 16 5.20 21.06 10.66
C LEU A 16 5.72 21.32 9.24
N LEU A 17 7.01 21.60 9.10
CA LEU A 17 7.63 21.80 7.77
C LEU A 17 7.59 20.54 6.92
N LEU A 18 7.84 19.36 7.50
CA LEU A 18 7.75 18.08 6.80
C LEU A 18 6.31 17.81 6.35
N VAL A 19 5.33 18.02 7.22
CA VAL A 19 3.91 17.85 6.87
C VAL A 19 3.51 18.82 5.77
N ALA A 20 3.82 20.12 5.91
CA ALA A 20 3.51 21.14 4.91
C ALA A 20 4.20 20.85 3.57
N GLY A 21 5.48 20.48 3.58
CA GLY A 21 6.24 20.10 2.38
C GLY A 21 5.64 18.88 1.68
N THR A 22 5.18 17.87 2.43
CA THR A 22 4.50 16.71 1.88
C THR A 22 3.19 17.09 1.21
N PHE A 23 2.36 17.92 1.85
CA PHE A 23 1.12 18.41 1.25
C PHE A 23 1.38 19.26 -0.01
N MET A 24 2.40 20.12 0.01
CA MET A 24 2.80 20.89 -1.18
C MET A 24 3.26 19.97 -2.31
N TYR A 25 4.03 18.94 -2.02
CA TYR A 25 4.47 17.95 -3.02
C TYR A 25 3.29 17.17 -3.60
N LEU A 26 2.37 16.71 -2.75
CA LEU A 26 1.17 16.01 -3.19
C LEU A 26 0.25 16.90 -4.03
N SER A 27 0.11 18.17 -3.67
CA SER A 27 -0.72 19.15 -4.41
C SER A 27 -0.09 19.64 -5.72
N TYR A 28 1.22 19.41 -5.90
CA TYR A 28 1.88 19.73 -7.16
C TYR A 28 1.34 18.81 -8.26
N SER A 29 0.40 19.33 -9.03
CA SER A 29 -0.13 18.67 -10.21
C SER A 29 0.84 18.91 -11.36
N SER A 30 1.54 17.88 -11.81
CA SER A 30 2.10 17.93 -13.15
C SER A 30 0.92 17.91 -14.11
N THR A 31 0.74 18.95 -14.91
CA THR A 31 -0.31 19.12 -15.95
C THR A 31 -0.31 18.04 -17.04
N THR A 32 0.26 16.88 -16.74
CA THR A 32 0.73 15.92 -17.73
C THR A 32 -0.32 14.90 -18.15
N GLU A 33 -1.32 14.58 -17.32
CA GLU A 33 -2.26 13.50 -17.67
C GLU A 33 -3.22 13.91 -18.80
N GLU A 34 -3.75 15.11 -18.75
CA GLU A 34 -4.67 15.63 -19.78
C GLU A 34 -3.96 15.83 -21.12
N THR A 35 -2.69 16.29 -21.09
CA THR A 35 -1.84 16.36 -22.29
C THR A 35 -1.42 15.00 -22.83
N LEU A 36 -1.31 13.98 -21.99
CA LEU A 36 -1.03 12.61 -22.43
C LEU A 36 -2.23 11.94 -23.10
N ARG A 37 -3.45 12.21 -22.62
CA ARG A 37 -4.68 11.65 -23.20
C ARG A 37 -5.01 12.22 -24.60
N SER A 38 -4.69 13.46 -24.85
CA SER A 38 -4.97 14.12 -26.14
C SER A 38 -3.88 13.91 -27.20
N ASN A 39 -2.85 13.11 -26.89
CA ASN A 39 -1.69 12.97 -27.76
C ASN A 39 -1.92 11.95 -28.89
N LYS A 40 -2.01 12.42 -30.13
CA LYS A 40 -2.18 11.58 -31.34
C LYS A 40 -1.04 10.56 -31.57
N HIS A 41 0.09 10.68 -30.84
CA HIS A 41 1.23 9.78 -30.95
C HIS A 41 1.22 8.63 -29.91
N LEU A 42 0.14 8.49 -29.15
CA LEU A 42 -0.06 7.44 -28.17
C LEU A 42 -1.38 6.71 -28.48
N THR A 43 -1.31 5.40 -28.55
CA THR A 43 -2.47 4.53 -28.71
C THR A 43 -2.61 3.64 -27.47
N THR A 44 -3.67 3.86 -26.70
CA THR A 44 -4.02 2.96 -25.60
C THR A 44 -4.66 1.70 -26.18
N LEU A 45 -4.12 0.56 -25.81
CA LEU A 45 -4.54 -0.74 -26.34
C LEU A 45 -5.68 -1.31 -25.48
N ASN A 46 -6.85 -0.68 -25.59
CA ASN A 46 -8.04 -1.11 -24.84
C ASN A 46 -8.60 -2.47 -25.31
N GLY A 47 -8.33 -2.85 -26.52
CA GLY A 47 -8.82 -4.11 -27.09
C GLY A 47 -9.91 -3.92 -28.15
N PRO A 48 -10.79 -4.94 -28.35
CA PRO A 48 -10.90 -6.16 -27.55
C PRO A 48 -9.68 -7.05 -27.66
N TRP A 49 -9.22 -7.54 -26.52
CA TRP A 49 -8.17 -8.55 -26.41
C TRP A 49 -8.77 -9.96 -26.53
N LYS A 50 -8.08 -10.86 -27.21
CA LYS A 50 -8.36 -12.27 -27.11
C LYS A 50 -7.89 -12.80 -25.76
N PHE A 51 -8.73 -13.53 -25.03
CA PHE A 51 -8.48 -14.01 -23.67
C PHE A 51 -8.74 -15.51 -23.55
N ILE A 52 -7.86 -16.20 -22.81
CA ILE A 52 -8.06 -17.59 -22.41
C ILE A 52 -7.47 -17.83 -21.00
N ALA A 53 -8.22 -18.56 -20.17
CA ALA A 53 -7.72 -19.09 -18.90
C ALA A 53 -6.89 -20.35 -19.16
N GLY A 54 -5.78 -20.51 -18.44
CA GLY A 54 -4.83 -21.61 -18.60
C GLY A 54 -3.47 -21.16 -19.08
N ASP A 55 -2.55 -22.12 -19.30
CA ASP A 55 -1.16 -21.83 -19.64
C ASP A 55 -0.63 -22.71 -20.75
N ASN A 56 -0.16 -22.07 -21.81
CA ASN A 56 0.63 -22.68 -22.87
C ASN A 56 1.52 -21.61 -23.51
N LEU A 57 2.83 -21.81 -23.50
CA LEU A 57 3.79 -20.86 -24.08
C LEU A 57 3.62 -20.66 -25.59
N GLN A 58 3.02 -21.61 -26.31
CA GLN A 58 2.67 -21.46 -27.75
C GLN A 58 1.67 -20.33 -27.99
N TYR A 59 0.94 -19.91 -26.97
CA TYR A 59 0.03 -18.76 -27.03
C TYR A 59 0.74 -17.43 -27.32
N ALA A 60 2.06 -17.37 -27.15
CA ALA A 60 2.86 -16.21 -27.53
C ALA A 60 3.09 -16.07 -29.04
N GLU A 61 2.99 -17.17 -29.79
CA GLU A 61 3.34 -17.20 -31.21
C GLU A 61 2.39 -16.38 -32.07
N SER A 62 2.93 -15.62 -33.04
CA SER A 62 2.12 -14.73 -33.89
C SER A 62 1.09 -15.47 -34.75
N ASN A 63 1.41 -16.70 -35.18
CA ASN A 63 0.58 -17.55 -36.04
C ASN A 63 -0.39 -18.45 -35.26
N TYR A 64 -0.44 -18.37 -33.93
CA TYR A 64 -1.38 -19.16 -33.14
C TYR A 64 -2.83 -18.77 -33.43
N ASP A 65 -3.71 -19.77 -33.64
CA ASP A 65 -5.13 -19.55 -33.89
C ASP A 65 -5.86 -19.27 -32.55
N ASP A 66 -6.22 -18.02 -32.34
CA ASP A 66 -6.97 -17.52 -31.18
C ASP A 66 -8.45 -17.23 -31.51
N SER A 67 -8.98 -17.75 -32.62
CA SER A 67 -10.35 -17.50 -33.11
C SER A 67 -11.42 -17.91 -32.09
N GLN A 68 -11.16 -18.97 -31.31
CA GLN A 68 -12.07 -19.48 -30.29
C GLN A 68 -11.91 -18.85 -28.92
N TRP A 69 -10.98 -17.90 -28.78
CA TRP A 69 -10.77 -17.22 -27.49
C TRP A 69 -11.87 -16.19 -27.23
N GLU A 70 -12.13 -15.97 -25.94
CA GLU A 70 -13.05 -14.92 -25.50
C GLU A 70 -12.52 -13.52 -25.85
N ASN A 71 -13.41 -12.55 -25.89
CA ASN A 71 -13.03 -11.13 -26.04
C ASN A 71 -13.05 -10.46 -24.68
N MET A 72 -11.94 -9.79 -24.32
CA MET A 72 -11.78 -9.04 -23.09
C MET A 72 -11.53 -7.57 -23.41
N ASP A 73 -12.46 -6.70 -23.02
CA ASP A 73 -12.33 -5.26 -23.19
C ASP A 73 -11.68 -4.61 -21.96
N LEU A 74 -10.67 -3.78 -22.18
CA LEU A 74 -9.97 -2.99 -21.16
C LEU A 74 -10.33 -1.50 -21.25
N THR A 75 -11.43 -1.16 -21.92
CA THR A 75 -11.95 0.22 -22.00
C THR A 75 -12.58 0.61 -20.67
N ALA A 76 -11.94 1.52 -19.96
CA ALA A 76 -12.48 2.03 -18.71
C ALA A 76 -13.52 3.13 -18.91
N PRO A 77 -14.53 3.21 -18.03
CA PRO A 77 -15.42 4.37 -17.98
C PRO A 77 -14.64 5.66 -17.70
N PRO A 78 -15.09 6.81 -18.22
CA PRO A 78 -14.45 8.09 -17.94
C PRO A 78 -14.39 8.40 -16.44
N GLY A 79 -13.23 8.86 -15.97
CA GLY A 79 -13.02 9.28 -14.58
C GLY A 79 -12.71 8.14 -13.60
N VAL A 80 -12.72 6.88 -14.04
CA VAL A 80 -12.32 5.75 -13.19
C VAL A 80 -10.80 5.65 -13.12
N HIS A 81 -10.29 5.46 -11.92
CA HIS A 81 -8.86 5.33 -11.60
C HIS A 81 -8.65 4.19 -10.60
N ASP A 82 -7.40 3.73 -10.44
CA ASP A 82 -7.05 2.81 -9.37
C ASP A 82 -7.10 3.49 -7.99
N ASP A 83 -7.33 2.70 -6.95
CA ASP A 83 -7.52 3.20 -5.59
C ASP A 83 -6.20 3.53 -4.84
N ASP A 84 -5.04 3.16 -5.39
CA ASP A 84 -3.74 3.36 -4.74
C ASP A 84 -3.06 4.64 -5.23
N VAL A 85 -2.64 4.64 -6.49
CA VAL A 85 -1.82 5.71 -7.06
C VAL A 85 -2.59 6.65 -7.98
N GLY A 86 -3.90 6.41 -8.15
CA GLY A 86 -4.79 7.30 -8.90
C GLY A 86 -4.56 7.28 -10.42
N LEU A 87 -3.96 6.22 -10.96
CA LEU A 87 -3.79 6.08 -12.40
C LEU A 87 -5.13 5.80 -13.06
N SER A 88 -5.48 6.61 -14.05
CA SER A 88 -6.75 6.50 -14.76
C SER A 88 -6.81 5.30 -15.68
N GLY A 89 -8.03 4.87 -15.98
CA GLY A 89 -8.29 3.80 -16.92
C GLY A 89 -8.43 2.42 -16.26
N TYR A 90 -8.74 2.36 -14.97
CA TYR A 90 -8.94 1.11 -14.24
C TYR A 90 -10.21 0.39 -14.68
N VAL A 91 -10.09 -0.92 -14.89
CA VAL A 91 -11.20 -1.85 -15.16
C VAL A 91 -11.15 -3.03 -14.20
N PRO A 92 -12.29 -3.61 -13.79
CA PRO A 92 -12.31 -4.85 -13.05
C PRO A 92 -11.68 -6.01 -13.84
N GLY A 93 -11.04 -6.92 -13.12
CA GLY A 93 -10.37 -8.07 -13.70
C GLY A 93 -11.31 -9.20 -14.14
N TRP A 94 -10.72 -10.35 -14.50
CA TRP A 94 -11.47 -11.48 -15.07
C TRP A 94 -12.49 -12.09 -14.11
N THR A 95 -12.31 -11.96 -12.78
CA THR A 95 -13.29 -12.48 -11.82
C THR A 95 -14.63 -11.78 -11.91
N ALA A 96 -14.68 -10.50 -12.30
CA ALA A 96 -15.92 -9.78 -12.59
C ALA A 96 -16.47 -10.05 -14.02
N LYS A 97 -15.70 -10.72 -14.87
CA LYS A 97 -15.99 -10.94 -16.30
C LYS A 97 -16.23 -12.43 -16.64
N GLY A 98 -16.80 -13.19 -15.71
CA GLY A 98 -17.20 -14.58 -15.89
C GLY A 98 -16.30 -15.63 -15.24
N HIS A 99 -15.13 -15.27 -14.73
CA HIS A 99 -14.16 -16.20 -14.15
C HIS A 99 -14.02 -16.03 -12.62
N SER A 100 -15.15 -15.95 -11.90
CA SER A 100 -15.23 -15.56 -10.49
C SER A 100 -14.39 -16.39 -9.51
N ASN A 101 -14.12 -17.67 -9.84
CA ASN A 101 -13.35 -18.60 -8.99
C ASN A 101 -12.01 -19.00 -9.61
N TYR A 102 -11.57 -18.30 -10.65
CA TYR A 102 -10.35 -18.65 -11.34
C TYR A 102 -9.14 -17.89 -10.79
N SER A 103 -8.08 -18.64 -10.46
CA SER A 103 -6.74 -18.14 -10.17
C SER A 103 -5.72 -19.01 -10.93
N GLY A 104 -4.57 -18.49 -11.20
CA GLY A 104 -3.54 -19.16 -12.00
C GLY A 104 -3.17 -18.35 -13.25
N TYR A 105 -2.77 -19.05 -14.30
CA TYR A 105 -2.34 -18.43 -15.55
C TYR A 105 -3.53 -18.10 -16.46
N ALA A 106 -3.46 -16.92 -17.10
CA ALA A 106 -4.32 -16.55 -18.21
C ALA A 106 -3.53 -15.77 -19.26
N TRP A 107 -4.02 -15.77 -20.49
CA TRP A 107 -3.38 -15.09 -21.59
C TRP A 107 -4.30 -14.06 -22.23
N TYR A 108 -3.68 -12.92 -22.59
CA TYR A 108 -4.29 -11.87 -23.40
C TYR A 108 -3.49 -11.73 -24.68
N ARG A 109 -4.15 -11.64 -25.83
CA ARG A 109 -3.51 -11.43 -27.14
C ARG A 109 -4.21 -10.31 -27.89
N LEU A 110 -3.41 -9.47 -28.56
CA LEU A 110 -3.91 -8.41 -29.40
C LEU A 110 -3.04 -8.28 -30.65
N LYS A 111 -3.67 -8.31 -31.81
CA LYS A 111 -3.01 -7.99 -33.09
C LYS A 111 -3.14 -6.51 -33.38
N VAL A 112 -2.01 -5.84 -33.57
CA VAL A 112 -1.92 -4.38 -33.81
C VAL A 112 -1.36 -4.14 -35.18
N ILE A 113 -2.07 -3.33 -35.98
CA ILE A 113 -1.65 -2.91 -37.32
C ILE A 113 -0.81 -1.64 -37.19
N LEU A 114 0.41 -1.64 -37.75
CA LEU A 114 1.38 -0.57 -37.62
C LEU A 114 1.31 0.51 -38.72
N ASP A 115 0.41 0.38 -39.69
CA ASP A 115 0.31 1.27 -40.87
C ASP A 115 0.13 2.77 -40.54
N SER A 116 -0.27 3.10 -39.32
CA SER A 116 -0.49 4.49 -38.86
C SER A 116 0.45 4.94 -37.76
N LEU A 117 1.41 4.12 -37.36
CA LEU A 117 2.37 4.43 -36.29
C LEU A 117 3.67 4.98 -36.89
N PRO A 118 4.37 5.91 -36.17
CA PRO A 118 5.63 6.44 -36.67
C PRO A 118 6.67 5.31 -36.83
N GLU A 119 7.29 5.26 -37.99
CA GLU A 119 8.28 4.22 -38.38
C GLU A 119 9.50 4.17 -37.45
N ASN A 120 9.80 5.24 -36.72
CA ASN A 120 10.99 5.37 -35.90
C ASN A 120 10.68 5.44 -34.41
N ASN A 121 11.44 4.67 -33.61
CA ASN A 121 11.43 4.72 -32.15
C ASN A 121 10.07 4.35 -31.48
N LEU A 122 9.47 3.26 -31.93
CA LEU A 122 8.27 2.69 -31.29
C LEU A 122 8.61 2.11 -29.92
N ALA A 123 7.82 2.44 -28.93
CA ALA A 123 7.95 1.94 -27.56
C ALA A 123 6.57 1.57 -26.99
N PHE A 124 6.62 0.81 -25.93
CA PHE A 124 5.46 0.23 -25.28
C PHE A 124 5.53 0.51 -23.78
N ALA A 125 4.51 1.18 -23.23
CA ALA A 125 4.29 1.28 -21.80
C ALA A 125 3.41 0.09 -21.36
N ALA A 126 3.98 -0.78 -20.57
CA ALA A 126 3.29 -1.95 -20.06
C ALA A 126 2.20 -1.57 -19.05
N PRO A 127 1.24 -2.49 -18.78
CA PRO A 127 0.19 -2.26 -17.79
C PRO A 127 0.80 -1.93 -16.42
N PRO A 128 0.44 -0.79 -15.81
CA PRO A 128 0.95 -0.42 -14.48
C PRO A 128 0.15 -1.06 -13.34
N SER A 129 -0.98 -1.69 -13.63
CA SER A 129 -1.84 -2.36 -12.67
C SER A 129 -2.28 -3.72 -13.22
N VAL A 130 -1.83 -4.79 -12.57
CA VAL A 130 -2.08 -6.21 -12.94
C VAL A 130 -2.09 -7.06 -11.66
N ASP A 131 -2.96 -8.03 -11.58
CA ASP A 131 -2.97 -9.03 -10.51
C ASP A 131 -2.42 -10.37 -11.04
N ASP A 132 -1.31 -10.93 -10.55
CA ASP A 132 -0.30 -10.36 -9.63
C ASP A 132 1.02 -10.15 -10.37
N ALA A 133 1.20 -10.84 -11.52
CA ALA A 133 2.43 -10.81 -12.31
C ALA A 133 2.16 -11.07 -13.80
N TYR A 134 3.06 -10.59 -14.66
CA TYR A 134 2.96 -10.88 -16.09
C TYR A 134 4.31 -11.01 -16.79
N GLN A 135 4.29 -11.73 -17.91
CA GLN A 135 5.27 -11.67 -18.99
C GLN A 135 4.62 -11.04 -20.21
N VAL A 136 5.36 -10.25 -20.96
CA VAL A 136 4.91 -9.67 -22.23
C VAL A 136 5.76 -10.17 -23.38
N PHE A 137 5.10 -10.58 -24.46
CA PHE A 137 5.71 -11.10 -25.68
C PHE A 137 5.30 -10.24 -26.87
N ILE A 138 6.20 -10.10 -27.84
CA ILE A 138 5.88 -9.54 -29.15
C ILE A 138 6.30 -10.57 -30.20
N ASN A 139 5.37 -11.00 -31.05
CA ASN A 139 5.58 -12.01 -32.11
C ASN A 139 6.33 -13.26 -31.58
N GLY A 140 5.91 -13.81 -30.45
CA GLY A 140 6.53 -14.98 -29.82
C GLY A 140 7.77 -14.70 -28.98
N SER A 141 8.41 -13.54 -29.14
CA SER A 141 9.62 -13.19 -28.40
C SER A 141 9.31 -12.50 -27.07
N LEU A 142 9.91 -13.00 -25.98
CA LEU A 142 9.75 -12.39 -24.65
C LEU A 142 10.37 -11.01 -24.63
N LEU A 143 9.57 -9.98 -24.35
CA LEU A 143 10.01 -8.59 -24.22
C LEU A 143 10.40 -8.24 -22.78
N GLY A 144 9.68 -8.79 -21.80
CA GLY A 144 9.97 -8.58 -20.40
C GLY A 144 9.01 -9.28 -19.44
N SER A 145 9.33 -9.18 -18.13
CA SER A 145 8.62 -9.84 -17.05
C SER A 145 8.56 -8.96 -15.81
N THR A 146 7.50 -9.05 -15.01
CA THR A 146 7.38 -8.37 -13.68
C THR A 146 7.76 -9.27 -12.52
N ALA A 147 7.94 -10.56 -12.75
CA ALA A 147 8.18 -11.59 -11.75
C ALA A 147 9.24 -12.59 -12.26
N ASP A 148 9.71 -13.46 -11.39
CA ASP A 148 10.51 -14.61 -11.79
C ASP A 148 9.58 -15.79 -12.07
N PHE A 149 9.52 -16.19 -13.36
CA PHE A 149 8.72 -17.29 -13.87
C PHE A 149 9.53 -18.57 -14.10
N SER A 150 10.70 -18.70 -13.49
CA SER A 150 11.56 -19.90 -13.63
C SER A 150 11.00 -21.13 -12.91
N GLY A 151 10.16 -20.93 -11.88
CA GLY A 151 9.51 -22.00 -11.13
C GLY A 151 8.11 -22.33 -11.64
N THR A 152 7.49 -23.35 -11.03
CA THR A 152 6.08 -23.72 -11.29
C THR A 152 5.09 -22.65 -10.82
N VAL A 153 5.46 -21.90 -9.78
CA VAL A 153 4.74 -20.74 -9.25
C VAL A 153 5.68 -19.54 -9.34
N PRO A 154 5.25 -18.45 -9.97
CA PRO A 154 6.10 -17.26 -10.07
C PRO A 154 6.45 -16.64 -8.72
N ILE A 155 7.67 -16.12 -8.60
CA ILE A 155 8.03 -15.25 -7.47
C ILE A 155 7.58 -13.84 -7.81
N ILE A 156 6.54 -13.39 -7.12
CA ILE A 156 5.84 -12.14 -7.40
C ILE A 156 6.54 -10.98 -6.67
N TYR A 157 6.64 -9.84 -7.35
CA TYR A 157 7.06 -8.55 -6.81
C TYR A 157 5.97 -7.51 -7.03
N SER A 158 6.09 -6.34 -6.41
CA SER A 158 5.17 -5.23 -6.71
C SER A 158 5.19 -4.88 -8.20
N ILE A 159 4.01 -4.63 -8.76
CA ILE A 159 3.91 -4.12 -10.12
C ILE A 159 4.41 -2.68 -10.12
N GLN A 160 5.45 -2.44 -10.91
CA GLN A 160 6.03 -1.12 -11.12
C GLN A 160 5.82 -0.68 -12.56
N PRO A 161 5.72 0.62 -12.84
CA PRO A 161 5.70 1.12 -14.21
C PRO A 161 6.88 0.57 -15.01
N ARG A 162 6.62 0.05 -16.21
CA ARG A 162 7.64 -0.48 -17.11
C ARG A 162 7.43 0.04 -18.52
N MET A 163 8.54 0.21 -19.22
CA MET A 163 8.55 0.65 -20.59
C MET A 163 9.55 -0.23 -21.37
N PHE A 164 9.17 -0.62 -22.57
CA PHE A 164 9.99 -1.43 -23.46
C PHE A 164 10.12 -0.75 -24.81
N VAL A 165 11.30 -0.80 -25.40
CA VAL A 165 11.51 -0.37 -26.79
C VAL A 165 11.18 -1.56 -27.69
N VAL A 166 10.33 -1.34 -28.70
CA VAL A 166 9.98 -2.39 -29.66
C VAL A 166 11.21 -2.70 -30.52
N PRO A 167 11.62 -3.97 -30.64
CA PRO A 167 12.80 -4.37 -31.43
C PRO A 167 12.69 -3.98 -32.90
N GLU A 168 13.81 -3.61 -33.53
CA GLU A 168 13.86 -3.13 -34.93
C GLU A 168 13.38 -4.16 -35.97
N ASN A 169 13.61 -5.45 -35.70
CA ASN A 169 13.13 -6.54 -36.56
C ASN A 169 11.60 -6.59 -36.60
N VAL A 170 10.95 -6.31 -35.49
CA VAL A 170 9.48 -6.30 -35.34
C VAL A 170 8.86 -5.10 -36.03
N LYS A 171 9.51 -3.94 -36.01
CA LYS A 171 9.02 -2.71 -36.67
C LYS A 171 8.88 -2.81 -38.19
N LYS A 172 9.55 -3.75 -38.82
CA LYS A 172 9.47 -3.99 -40.27
C LYS A 172 8.23 -4.78 -40.66
N GLU A 173 7.51 -5.33 -39.73
CA GLU A 173 6.28 -6.07 -39.97
C GLU A 173 5.09 -5.09 -40.02
N LYS A 174 4.11 -5.37 -40.89
CA LYS A 174 2.89 -4.54 -41.01
C LYS A 174 1.97 -4.69 -39.79
N ASP A 175 2.03 -5.83 -39.12
CA ASP A 175 1.26 -6.15 -37.94
C ASP A 175 2.13 -6.83 -36.90
N ILE A 176 1.83 -6.57 -35.64
CA ILE A 176 2.48 -7.20 -34.49
C ILE A 176 1.45 -7.86 -33.61
N THR A 177 1.78 -9.00 -33.05
CA THR A 177 1.00 -9.68 -32.02
C THR A 177 1.63 -9.39 -30.66
N ILE A 178 0.89 -8.70 -29.79
CA ILE A 178 1.27 -8.51 -28.39
C ILE A 178 0.54 -9.55 -27.56
N ALA A 179 1.26 -10.31 -26.75
CA ALA A 179 0.69 -11.30 -25.85
C ALA A 179 1.16 -11.08 -24.41
N PHE A 180 0.24 -11.16 -23.47
CA PHE A 180 0.54 -11.17 -22.04
C PHE A 180 0.20 -12.52 -21.46
N ARG A 181 1.18 -13.12 -20.79
CA ARG A 181 0.97 -14.27 -19.88
C ARG A 181 0.85 -13.72 -18.48
N VAL A 182 -0.34 -13.76 -17.92
CA VAL A 182 -0.64 -13.19 -16.59
C VAL A 182 -0.80 -14.33 -15.59
N TRP A 183 -0.34 -14.10 -14.36
CA TRP A 183 -0.51 -15.00 -13.24
C TRP A 183 -1.21 -14.29 -12.09
N MET A 184 -2.22 -14.92 -11.49
CA MET A 184 -2.85 -14.50 -10.26
C MET A 184 -2.80 -15.60 -9.21
N ALA A 185 -2.31 -15.29 -8.02
CA ALA A 185 -2.29 -16.19 -6.88
C ALA A 185 -3.71 -16.47 -6.35
N SER A 186 -3.94 -17.65 -5.78
CA SER A 186 -5.23 -18.01 -5.20
C SER A 186 -5.65 -17.13 -4.02
N ALA A 187 -4.68 -16.54 -3.32
CA ALA A 187 -4.94 -15.59 -2.23
C ALA A 187 -5.47 -14.25 -2.72
N SER A 188 -5.16 -13.86 -3.97
CA SER A 188 -5.64 -12.62 -4.59
C SER A 188 -7.07 -12.73 -5.13
N LEU A 189 -7.70 -13.91 -5.06
CA LEU A 189 -9.09 -14.09 -5.46
C LEU A 189 -10.01 -13.13 -4.69
N GLY A 190 -10.79 -12.36 -5.45
CA GLY A 190 -11.73 -11.38 -4.93
C GLY A 190 -12.63 -10.83 -6.03
N ALA A 191 -13.61 -10.05 -5.65
CA ALA A 191 -14.49 -9.39 -6.62
C ALA A 191 -13.70 -8.37 -7.45
N GLY A 192 -13.70 -8.55 -8.76
CA GLY A 192 -12.97 -7.69 -9.69
C GLY A 192 -11.46 -7.91 -9.77
N ALA A 193 -10.93 -8.98 -9.15
CA ALA A 193 -9.52 -9.34 -9.21
C ALA A 193 -9.14 -10.04 -10.53
N GLY A 194 -7.84 -10.12 -10.78
CA GLY A 194 -7.23 -10.92 -11.84
C GLY A 194 -7.07 -10.24 -13.17
N GLY A 195 -5.85 -10.34 -13.70
CA GLY A 195 -5.52 -9.84 -15.02
C GLY A 195 -5.10 -8.38 -15.08
N ILE A 196 -5.25 -7.80 -16.25
CA ILE A 196 -4.85 -6.44 -16.56
C ILE A 196 -5.98 -5.49 -16.18
N HIS A 197 -5.68 -4.54 -15.29
CA HIS A 197 -6.62 -3.52 -14.83
C HIS A 197 -6.48 -2.18 -15.55
N ILE A 198 -5.29 -1.82 -16.03
CA ILE A 198 -5.05 -0.62 -16.81
C ILE A 198 -4.39 -1.01 -18.12
N ALA A 199 -5.02 -0.64 -19.23
CA ALA A 199 -4.56 -1.00 -20.55
C ALA A 199 -3.15 -0.48 -20.86
N PRO A 200 -2.31 -1.28 -21.54
CA PRO A 200 -1.00 -0.84 -21.99
C PRO A 200 -1.12 0.21 -23.10
N THR A 201 -0.02 0.90 -23.40
CA THR A 201 -0.01 1.97 -24.41
C THR A 201 1.18 1.77 -25.35
N LEU A 202 0.94 1.86 -26.63
CA LEU A 202 1.94 1.81 -27.70
C LEU A 202 2.07 3.21 -28.32
N GLY A 203 3.28 3.59 -28.74
CA GLY A 203 3.49 4.86 -29.41
C GLY A 203 4.95 5.23 -29.57
N GLU A 204 5.19 6.48 -29.95
CA GLU A 204 6.54 7.02 -30.12
C GLU A 204 7.27 7.03 -28.76
N LYS A 205 8.52 6.56 -28.74
CA LYS A 205 9.35 6.40 -27.55
C LYS A 205 9.34 7.63 -26.64
N LYS A 206 9.49 8.84 -27.21
CA LYS A 206 9.51 10.09 -26.45
C LYS A 206 8.22 10.32 -25.65
N HIS A 207 7.07 9.97 -26.20
CA HIS A 207 5.78 10.13 -25.55
C HIS A 207 5.52 9.01 -24.53
N ILE A 208 5.96 7.79 -24.82
CA ILE A 208 5.95 6.66 -23.88
C ILE A 208 6.85 6.95 -22.68
N GLU A 209 8.04 7.53 -22.86
CA GLU A 209 8.92 7.96 -21.77
C GLU A 209 8.25 8.98 -20.84
N ARG A 210 7.47 9.92 -21.39
CA ARG A 210 6.71 10.87 -20.58
C ARG A 210 5.62 10.16 -19.76
N LYS A 211 4.88 9.24 -20.38
CA LYS A 211 3.87 8.42 -19.70
C LYS A 211 4.50 7.58 -18.58
N TYR A 212 5.60 6.92 -18.85
CA TYR A 212 6.36 6.15 -17.88
C TYR A 212 6.80 7.00 -16.68
N ARG A 213 7.35 8.20 -16.92
CA ARG A 213 7.74 9.14 -15.84
C ARG A 213 6.52 9.58 -15.03
N PHE A 214 5.41 9.89 -15.69
CA PHE A 214 4.17 10.23 -14.98
C PHE A 214 3.67 9.09 -14.10
N GLN A 215 3.66 7.85 -14.59
CA GLN A 215 3.26 6.69 -13.80
C GLN A 215 4.17 6.51 -12.57
N TRP A 216 5.49 6.68 -12.71
CA TRP A 216 6.43 6.66 -11.59
C TRP A 216 6.19 7.81 -10.60
N GLU A 217 5.92 9.01 -11.10
CA GLU A 217 5.59 10.15 -10.25
C GLU A 217 4.34 9.88 -9.40
N GLN A 218 3.30 9.29 -9.98
CA GLN A 218 2.09 8.88 -9.25
C GLN A 218 2.39 7.77 -8.23
N THR A 219 3.20 6.78 -8.60
CA THR A 219 3.64 5.73 -7.68
C THR A 219 4.44 6.30 -6.50
N ILE A 220 5.33 7.27 -6.74
CA ILE A 220 6.07 7.94 -5.66
C ILE A 220 5.11 8.75 -4.80
N LYS A 221 4.20 9.52 -5.39
CA LYS A 221 3.20 10.30 -4.65
C LYS A 221 2.29 9.44 -3.78
N GLY A 222 1.82 8.30 -4.30
CA GLY A 222 0.95 7.37 -3.56
C GLY A 222 1.57 6.86 -2.26
N TYR A 223 2.88 6.65 -2.26
CA TYR A 223 3.59 6.07 -1.11
C TYR A 223 4.55 7.02 -0.38
N ILE A 224 4.67 8.30 -0.76
CA ILE A 224 5.57 9.26 -0.09
C ILE A 224 5.26 9.43 1.39
N ILE A 225 3.98 9.37 1.74
CA ILE A 225 3.52 9.52 3.11
C ILE A 225 4.02 8.38 4.01
N GLU A 226 4.26 7.19 3.43
CA GLU A 226 4.78 6.02 4.13
C GLU A 226 6.27 6.15 4.51
N VAL A 227 6.98 7.10 3.92
CA VAL A 227 8.36 7.46 4.28
C VAL A 227 8.39 8.65 5.25
N VAL A 228 7.48 9.59 5.10
CA VAL A 228 7.42 10.77 5.96
C VAL A 228 7.04 10.41 7.39
N TRP A 229 6.08 9.49 7.60
CA TRP A 229 5.67 9.06 8.94
C TRP A 229 6.79 8.45 9.79
N PRO A 230 7.63 7.54 9.30
CA PRO A 230 8.78 7.04 10.05
C PRO A 230 9.68 8.16 10.58
N VAL A 231 9.96 9.18 9.77
CA VAL A 231 10.78 10.34 10.17
C VAL A 231 10.10 11.12 11.31
N ILE A 232 8.80 11.39 11.17
CA ILE A 232 8.01 12.10 12.18
C ILE A 232 7.95 11.30 13.49
N PHE A 233 7.74 9.99 13.42
CA PHE A 233 7.69 9.11 14.60
C PHE A 233 9.05 9.05 15.32
N ILE A 234 10.16 9.02 14.57
CA ILE A 234 11.50 9.09 15.13
C ILE A 234 11.70 10.43 15.85
N PHE A 235 11.30 11.56 15.26
CA PHE A 235 11.40 12.86 15.92
C PHE A 235 10.58 12.93 17.21
N LEU A 236 9.36 12.38 17.21
CA LEU A 236 8.53 12.30 18.41
C LEU A 236 9.20 11.40 19.47
N ALA A 237 9.74 10.24 19.09
CA ALA A 237 10.43 9.33 20.00
C ALA A 237 11.67 9.97 20.64
N ILE A 238 12.50 10.65 19.83
CA ILE A 238 13.67 11.40 20.33
C ILE A 238 13.23 12.50 21.29
N THR A 239 12.18 13.25 20.93
CA THR A 239 11.65 14.32 21.79
C THR A 239 11.16 13.76 23.12
N MET A 240 10.43 12.64 23.11
CA MET A 240 9.99 11.94 24.33
C MET A 240 11.19 11.53 25.20
N PHE A 241 12.20 10.91 24.60
CA PHE A 241 13.38 10.44 25.31
C PHE A 241 14.14 11.61 25.99
N LEU A 242 14.45 12.67 25.22
CA LEU A 242 15.27 13.79 25.72
C LEU A 242 14.57 14.67 26.74
N LEU A 243 13.24 14.89 26.57
CA LEU A 243 12.50 15.80 27.46
C LEU A 243 12.00 15.15 28.73
N ASN A 244 11.65 13.86 28.68
CA ASN A 244 10.87 13.23 29.72
C ASN A 244 11.59 12.05 30.38
N ARG A 245 12.88 11.86 30.14
CA ARG A 245 13.69 10.80 30.76
C ARG A 245 13.51 10.75 32.27
N ASP A 246 13.37 11.93 32.92
CA ASP A 246 13.27 12.05 34.37
C ASP A 246 11.81 12.17 34.88
N ARG A 247 10.79 12.16 33.99
CA ARG A 247 9.41 12.53 34.31
C ARG A 247 8.33 11.55 33.86
N ILE A 248 8.61 10.75 32.85
CA ILE A 248 7.76 9.63 32.44
C ILE A 248 8.37 8.38 33.04
N PRO A 249 7.56 7.48 33.61
CA PRO A 249 8.08 6.20 34.07
C PRO A 249 8.95 5.56 32.96
N PRO A 250 10.17 5.12 33.28
CA PRO A 250 11.11 4.60 32.27
C PRO A 250 10.49 3.52 31.38
N GLN A 251 9.61 2.72 31.96
CA GLN A 251 8.91 1.65 31.26
C GLN A 251 7.91 2.18 30.22
N SER A 252 7.16 3.24 30.55
CA SER A 252 6.23 3.89 29.61
C SER A 252 6.98 4.48 28.41
N CYS A 253 8.11 5.17 28.67
CA CYS A 253 8.93 5.73 27.61
C CYS A 253 9.47 4.65 26.67
N LYS A 254 9.96 3.52 27.20
CA LYS A 254 10.46 2.39 26.41
C LYS A 254 9.38 1.82 25.48
N TRP A 255 8.18 1.57 26.02
CA TRP A 255 7.08 1.00 25.21
C TRP A 255 6.58 1.98 24.14
N PHE A 256 6.47 3.28 24.44
CA PHE A 256 6.13 4.27 23.44
C PHE A 256 7.17 4.39 22.33
N MET A 257 8.46 4.41 22.68
CA MET A 257 9.53 4.41 21.68
C MET A 257 9.48 3.17 20.80
N ALA A 258 9.32 1.98 21.42
CA ALA A 258 9.20 0.73 20.68
C ALA A 258 7.99 0.76 19.73
N ALA A 259 6.83 1.23 20.20
CA ALA A 259 5.61 1.33 19.40
C ALA A 259 5.77 2.29 18.22
N LEU A 260 6.39 3.46 18.41
CA LEU A 260 6.66 4.44 17.35
C LEU A 260 7.66 3.90 16.32
N ILE A 261 8.73 3.23 16.76
CA ILE A 261 9.73 2.63 15.87
C ILE A 261 9.11 1.50 15.05
N LEU A 262 8.37 0.57 15.69
CA LEU A 262 7.70 -0.53 15.01
C LEU A 262 6.66 -0.04 13.99
N LEU A 263 5.90 1.01 14.34
CA LEU A 263 4.96 1.64 13.43
C LEU A 263 5.69 2.29 12.25
N GLY A 264 6.80 2.97 12.51
CA GLY A 264 7.64 3.55 11.46
C GLY A 264 8.20 2.47 10.52
N LEU A 265 8.72 1.37 11.05
CA LEU A 265 9.21 0.25 10.26
C LEU A 265 8.11 -0.40 9.41
N MET A 266 6.90 -0.55 9.96
CA MET A 266 5.77 -1.08 9.22
C MET A 266 5.40 -0.19 8.03
N ARG A 267 5.42 1.14 8.21
CA ARG A 267 5.16 2.09 7.13
C ARG A 267 6.26 2.08 6.08
N LEU A 268 7.52 2.10 6.52
CA LEU A 268 8.66 2.06 5.62
C LEU A 268 8.69 0.78 4.77
N ASN A 269 8.33 -0.37 5.35
CA ASN A 269 8.22 -1.63 4.61
C ASN A 269 7.28 -1.51 3.41
N GLN A 270 6.15 -0.82 3.55
CA GLN A 270 5.21 -0.60 2.46
C GLN A 270 5.83 0.25 1.33
N ALA A 271 6.50 1.35 1.65
CA ALA A 271 7.18 2.16 0.64
C ALA A 271 8.31 1.40 -0.05
N VAL A 272 9.11 0.63 0.70
CA VAL A 272 10.19 -0.19 0.14
C VAL A 272 9.65 -1.21 -0.85
N TYR A 273 8.56 -1.88 -0.52
CA TYR A 273 7.92 -2.86 -1.42
C TYR A 273 7.47 -2.24 -2.75
N PHE A 274 6.87 -1.05 -2.74
CA PHE A 274 6.36 -0.43 -3.98
C PHE A 274 7.41 0.33 -4.77
N TRP A 275 8.44 0.88 -4.12
CA TRP A 275 9.45 1.68 -4.81
C TRP A 275 10.67 0.89 -5.27
N PHE A 276 10.99 -0.21 -4.59
CA PHE A 276 12.21 -0.97 -4.85
C PHE A 276 11.89 -2.45 -5.11
N HIS A 277 12.64 -3.05 -6.03
CA HIS A 277 12.54 -4.47 -6.36
C HIS A 277 13.49 -5.31 -5.46
N ILE A 278 13.44 -5.06 -4.13
CA ILE A 278 14.36 -5.68 -3.16
C ILE A 278 13.75 -6.90 -2.52
N GLU A 279 12.44 -6.85 -2.25
CA GLU A 279 11.69 -7.92 -1.60
C GLU A 279 10.54 -8.40 -2.49
N ASN A 280 10.26 -9.68 -2.47
CA ASN A 280 9.09 -10.23 -3.14
C ASN A 280 7.83 -10.06 -2.28
N SER A 281 6.65 -10.23 -2.88
CA SER A 281 5.36 -10.05 -2.20
C SER A 281 5.22 -10.91 -0.95
N HIS A 282 5.78 -12.11 -0.98
CA HIS A 282 5.77 -13.04 0.14
C HIS A 282 6.59 -12.51 1.33
N GLN A 283 7.80 -12.02 1.07
CA GLN A 283 8.67 -11.41 2.10
C GLN A 283 8.02 -10.15 2.67
N ALA A 284 7.46 -9.29 1.83
CA ALA A 284 6.76 -8.08 2.25
C ALA A 284 5.56 -8.38 3.17
N VAL A 285 4.78 -9.43 2.86
CA VAL A 285 3.67 -9.91 3.70
C VAL A 285 4.17 -10.47 5.02
N ILE A 286 5.23 -11.29 5.02
CA ILE A 286 5.81 -11.82 6.26
C ILE A 286 6.26 -10.68 7.17
N VAL A 287 7.06 -9.75 6.66
CA VAL A 287 7.58 -8.63 7.45
C VAL A 287 6.45 -7.70 7.90
N GLY A 288 5.61 -7.25 6.98
CA GLY A 288 4.57 -6.26 7.26
C GLY A 288 3.39 -6.81 8.05
N SER A 289 2.80 -7.91 7.59
CA SER A 289 1.53 -8.42 8.13
C SER A 289 1.72 -9.45 9.26
N VAL A 290 2.70 -10.35 9.14
CA VAL A 290 2.92 -11.40 10.16
C VAL A 290 3.71 -10.88 11.34
N ILE A 291 4.76 -10.07 11.11
CA ILE A 291 5.66 -9.63 12.17
C ILE A 291 5.29 -8.24 12.68
N LEU A 292 5.38 -7.23 11.81
CA LEU A 292 5.29 -5.84 12.26
C LEU A 292 3.90 -5.46 12.75
N ARG A 293 2.84 -5.80 12.03
CA ARG A 293 1.46 -5.40 12.39
C ARG A 293 1.03 -5.90 13.78
N PRO A 294 1.19 -7.19 14.15
CA PRO A 294 0.87 -7.66 15.50
C PRO A 294 1.73 -6.99 16.56
N LEU A 295 3.05 -6.83 16.31
CA LEU A 295 3.95 -6.17 17.26
C LEU A 295 3.60 -4.70 17.47
N VAL A 296 3.20 -3.98 16.42
CA VAL A 296 2.68 -2.60 16.51
C VAL A 296 1.48 -2.55 17.44
N LEU A 297 0.45 -3.39 17.20
CA LEU A 297 -0.76 -3.40 18.02
C LEU A 297 -0.45 -3.76 19.47
N GLY A 298 0.31 -4.83 19.72
CA GLY A 298 0.70 -5.24 21.07
C GLY A 298 1.53 -4.20 21.81
N SER A 299 2.49 -3.56 21.13
CA SER A 299 3.32 -2.52 21.74
C SER A 299 2.53 -1.25 22.07
N TRP A 300 1.55 -0.84 21.25
CA TRP A 300 0.66 0.30 21.58
C TRP A 300 -0.23 0.02 22.78
N LEU A 301 -0.79 -1.19 22.91
CA LEU A 301 -1.54 -1.59 24.11
C LEU A 301 -0.68 -1.51 25.37
N MET A 302 0.56 -2.02 25.30
CA MET A 302 1.50 -1.95 26.42
C MET A 302 1.92 -0.50 26.72
N ALA A 303 2.14 0.33 25.67
CA ALA A 303 2.50 1.73 25.83
C ALA A 303 1.41 2.51 26.59
N TRP A 304 0.15 2.36 26.21
CA TRP A 304 -0.96 3.02 26.90
C TRP A 304 -1.18 2.47 28.31
N ARG A 305 -1.09 1.16 28.51
CA ARG A 305 -1.17 0.56 29.85
C ARG A 305 -0.12 1.17 30.78
N GLU A 306 1.12 1.24 30.36
CA GLU A 306 2.20 1.81 31.15
C GLU A 306 2.09 3.34 31.34
N TRP A 307 1.63 4.05 30.31
CA TRP A 307 1.42 5.50 30.39
C TRP A 307 0.39 5.88 31.47
N PHE A 308 -0.75 5.14 31.50
CA PHE A 308 -1.79 5.32 32.52
C PHE A 308 -1.44 4.63 33.86
N ASN A 309 -0.25 4.03 33.95
CA ASN A 309 0.22 3.32 35.14
C ASN A 309 -0.82 2.31 35.66
N LEU A 310 -1.38 1.49 34.77
CA LEU A 310 -2.40 0.48 35.10
C LEU A 310 -1.71 -0.79 35.60
N ARG A 311 -1.58 -0.90 36.93
CA ARG A 311 -1.02 -2.12 37.57
C ARG A 311 -2.02 -3.27 37.67
N GLN A 312 -3.30 -2.96 37.64
CA GLN A 312 -4.41 -3.93 37.64
C GLN A 312 -5.20 -3.79 36.33
N PRO A 313 -5.73 -4.87 35.82
CA PRO A 313 -5.60 -6.26 36.28
C PRO A 313 -4.21 -6.86 35.93
N LYS A 314 -3.67 -7.73 36.80
CA LYS A 314 -2.34 -8.34 36.65
C LYS A 314 -2.21 -9.25 35.40
N TRP A 315 -3.32 -9.79 34.92
CA TRP A 315 -3.33 -10.67 33.74
C TRP A 315 -3.14 -9.90 32.42
N LEU A 316 -3.42 -8.59 32.40
CA LEU A 316 -3.48 -7.76 31.19
C LEU A 316 -2.22 -7.85 30.31
N PRO A 317 -0.96 -7.71 30.80
CA PRO A 317 0.24 -7.83 29.96
C PRO A 317 0.39 -9.20 29.31
N LYS A 318 0.11 -10.27 30.05
CA LYS A 318 0.18 -11.63 29.54
C LYS A 318 -0.86 -11.88 28.46
N PHE A 319 -2.06 -11.31 28.62
CA PHE A 319 -3.15 -11.43 27.65
C PHE A 319 -2.84 -10.64 26.38
N ILE A 320 -2.27 -9.42 26.49
CA ILE A 320 -1.78 -8.66 25.33
C ILE A 320 -0.75 -9.49 24.56
N ALA A 321 0.24 -10.06 25.26
CA ALA A 321 1.27 -10.88 24.62
C ALA A 321 0.68 -12.13 23.94
N LEU A 322 -0.28 -12.81 24.60
CA LEU A 322 -0.98 -13.97 24.03
C LEU A 322 -1.74 -13.60 22.75
N LEU A 323 -2.56 -12.53 22.77
CA LEU A 323 -3.29 -12.10 21.59
C LEU A 323 -2.35 -11.66 20.46
N THR A 324 -1.24 -11.00 20.78
CA THR A 324 -0.22 -10.63 19.80
C THR A 324 0.36 -11.87 19.13
N LEU A 325 0.72 -12.90 19.91
CA LEU A 325 1.27 -14.16 19.38
C LEU A 325 0.22 -14.92 18.55
N LEU A 326 -1.03 -15.01 19.03
CA LEU A 326 -2.12 -15.64 18.28
C LEU A 326 -2.38 -14.92 16.96
N PHE A 327 -2.31 -13.58 16.94
CA PHE A 327 -2.44 -12.81 15.71
C PHE A 327 -1.29 -13.09 14.74
N MET A 328 -0.03 -13.13 15.22
CA MET A 328 1.11 -13.52 14.38
C MET A 328 0.91 -14.92 13.78
N THR A 329 0.47 -15.88 14.60
CA THR A 329 0.24 -17.26 14.15
C THR A 329 -0.88 -17.34 13.12
N ALA A 330 -2.00 -16.64 13.33
CA ALA A 330 -3.11 -16.61 12.38
C ALA A 330 -2.68 -16.00 11.04
N GLN A 331 -1.93 -14.89 11.07
CA GLN A 331 -1.38 -14.27 9.86
C GLN A 331 -0.40 -15.21 9.14
N LEU A 332 0.48 -15.89 9.88
CA LEU A 332 1.44 -16.85 9.31
C LEU A 332 0.74 -18.03 8.62
N LEU A 333 -0.26 -18.61 9.28
CA LEU A 333 -1.02 -19.72 8.71
C LEU A 333 -1.95 -19.31 7.56
N GLY A 334 -2.32 -18.04 7.50
CA GLY A 334 -3.12 -17.44 6.42
C GLY A 334 -2.31 -17.02 5.20
N ILE A 335 -0.98 -17.21 5.16
CA ILE A 335 -0.17 -16.82 4.00
C ILE A 335 -0.51 -17.70 2.79
N SER A 336 -0.43 -17.10 1.62
CA SER A 336 -1.04 -17.50 0.35
C SER A 336 -0.51 -18.76 -0.34
N TRP A 337 0.46 -19.48 0.20
CA TRP A 337 0.87 -20.79 -0.34
C TRP A 337 -0.12 -21.92 -0.04
N VAL A 338 -1.07 -21.67 0.83
CA VAL A 338 -2.14 -22.60 1.18
C VAL A 338 -3.35 -22.34 0.31
N SER A 339 -4.29 -23.25 0.23
CA SER A 339 -5.51 -23.07 -0.57
C SER A 339 -6.29 -21.81 -0.16
N HIS A 340 -7.02 -21.23 -1.12
CA HIS A 340 -7.85 -20.04 -0.91
C HIS A 340 -8.79 -20.15 0.32
N SER A 341 -9.42 -21.31 0.50
CA SER A 341 -10.32 -21.58 1.63
C SER A 341 -9.60 -21.50 2.98
N ILE A 342 -8.38 -22.02 3.07
CA ILE A 342 -7.56 -21.97 4.29
C ILE A 342 -7.08 -20.54 4.53
N HIS A 343 -6.71 -19.81 3.49
CA HIS A 343 -6.38 -18.40 3.57
C HIS A 343 -7.51 -17.59 4.19
N ILE A 344 -8.74 -17.67 3.64
CA ILE A 344 -9.92 -16.99 4.16
C ILE A 344 -10.20 -17.35 5.62
N TYR A 345 -10.12 -18.64 5.97
CA TYR A 345 -10.36 -19.11 7.33
C TYR A 345 -9.41 -18.42 8.34
N PHE A 346 -8.11 -18.41 8.07
CA PHE A 346 -7.14 -17.79 8.97
C PHE A 346 -7.19 -16.26 8.96
N GLN A 347 -7.53 -15.64 7.83
CA GLN A 347 -7.79 -14.19 7.79
C GLN A 347 -8.99 -13.81 8.65
N THR A 348 -10.06 -14.61 8.61
CA THR A 348 -11.23 -14.41 9.49
C THR A 348 -10.86 -14.51 10.97
N ILE A 349 -10.04 -15.50 11.35
CA ILE A 349 -9.52 -15.62 12.71
C ILE A 349 -8.68 -14.38 13.08
N ALA A 350 -7.81 -13.93 12.20
CA ALA A 350 -7.00 -12.75 12.42
C ALA A 350 -7.86 -11.49 12.61
N ASP A 351 -8.94 -11.32 11.85
CA ASP A 351 -9.89 -10.21 12.01
C ASP A 351 -10.60 -10.25 13.37
N TYR A 352 -11.02 -11.43 13.86
CA TYR A 352 -11.57 -11.55 15.22
C TYR A 352 -10.55 -11.22 16.31
N ILE A 353 -9.28 -11.62 16.13
CA ILE A 353 -8.22 -11.26 17.09
C ILE A 353 -7.99 -9.75 17.07
N ARG A 354 -8.05 -9.09 15.90
CA ARG A 354 -7.94 -7.63 15.79
C ARG A 354 -9.09 -6.93 16.54
N LEU A 355 -10.32 -7.42 16.39
CA LEU A 355 -11.46 -6.89 17.17
C LEU A 355 -11.24 -7.07 18.67
N ALA A 356 -10.69 -8.19 19.11
CA ALA A 356 -10.32 -8.39 20.52
C ALA A 356 -9.25 -7.41 21.00
N LEU A 357 -8.23 -7.11 20.16
CA LEU A 357 -7.20 -6.10 20.46
C LEU A 357 -7.79 -4.68 20.50
N LEU A 358 -8.74 -4.35 19.62
CA LEU A 358 -9.50 -3.09 19.64
C LEU A 358 -10.28 -2.96 20.96
N ALA A 359 -11.05 -3.98 21.31
CA ALA A 359 -11.81 -4.01 22.55
C ALA A 359 -10.91 -3.87 23.79
N LEU A 360 -9.72 -4.49 23.74
CA LEU A 360 -8.74 -4.39 24.81
C LEU A 360 -8.15 -2.97 24.94
N LEU A 361 -7.93 -2.28 23.84
CA LEU A 361 -7.49 -0.89 23.84
C LEU A 361 -8.58 0.03 24.43
N LEU A 362 -9.83 -0.16 24.04
CA LEU A 362 -10.98 0.55 24.64
C LEU A 362 -11.09 0.25 26.16
N PHE A 363 -10.86 -0.98 26.56
CA PHE A 363 -10.84 -1.36 27.98
C PHE A 363 -9.70 -0.66 28.75
N ILE A 364 -8.51 -0.53 28.18
CA ILE A 364 -7.39 0.23 28.76
C ILE A 364 -7.78 1.71 28.94
N ILE A 365 -8.41 2.33 27.95
CA ILE A 365 -8.89 3.72 28.01
C ILE A 365 -9.97 3.86 29.09
N TYR A 366 -10.92 2.93 29.14
CA TYR A 366 -11.94 2.89 30.20
C TYR A 366 -11.33 2.81 31.61
N LEU A 367 -10.37 1.92 31.83
CA LEU A 367 -9.66 1.82 33.11
C LEU A 367 -8.88 3.09 33.47
N ALA A 368 -8.30 3.76 32.47
CA ALA A 368 -7.62 5.04 32.64
C ALA A 368 -8.59 6.13 33.12
N ILE A 369 -9.75 6.26 32.47
CA ILE A 369 -10.79 7.21 32.85
C ILE A 369 -11.30 6.92 34.27
N ARG A 370 -11.58 5.65 34.57
CA ARG A 370 -12.06 5.24 35.89
C ARG A 370 -11.05 5.53 37.02
N LYS A 371 -9.73 5.39 36.73
CA LYS A 371 -8.67 5.61 37.71
C LYS A 371 -8.32 7.07 37.93
N GLN A 372 -8.23 7.85 36.85
CA GLN A 372 -7.66 9.21 36.88
C GLN A 372 -8.70 10.31 36.58
N GLY A 373 -9.94 9.90 36.20
CA GLY A 373 -10.93 10.83 35.66
C GLY A 373 -10.46 11.45 34.35
N ILE A 374 -11.02 12.61 34.03
CA ILE A 374 -10.70 13.34 32.77
C ILE A 374 -9.55 14.34 32.97
N LYS A 375 -8.75 14.19 34.05
CA LYS A 375 -7.71 15.17 34.39
C LYS A 375 -6.66 15.39 33.29
N ASP A 376 -6.29 14.34 32.55
CA ASP A 376 -5.34 14.38 31.45
C ASP A 376 -6.04 14.17 30.09
N ILE A 377 -7.03 15.02 29.79
CA ILE A 377 -7.86 14.93 28.56
C ILE A 377 -7.05 14.81 27.28
N LEU A 378 -5.93 15.53 27.17
CA LEU A 378 -5.07 15.47 25.97
C LEU A 378 -4.48 14.09 25.76
N VAL A 379 -4.14 13.37 26.83
CA VAL A 379 -3.60 12.00 26.73
C VAL A 379 -4.69 11.02 26.31
N LEU A 380 -5.92 11.19 26.79
CA LEU A 380 -7.08 10.39 26.38
C LEU A 380 -7.40 10.65 24.91
N VAL A 381 -7.37 11.89 24.46
CA VAL A 381 -7.55 12.25 23.05
C VAL A 381 -6.45 11.60 22.18
N ALA A 382 -5.18 11.67 22.62
CA ALA A 382 -4.10 10.99 21.90
C ALA A 382 -4.32 9.48 21.78
N ALA A 383 -4.79 8.83 22.86
CA ALA A 383 -5.09 7.40 22.84
C ALA A 383 -6.23 7.05 21.88
N LEU A 384 -7.28 7.85 21.82
CA LEU A 384 -8.40 7.69 20.89
C LEU A 384 -7.98 7.93 19.43
N LEU A 385 -7.20 8.97 19.17
CA LEU A 385 -6.68 9.23 17.82
C LEU A 385 -5.81 8.07 17.31
N MET A 386 -4.94 7.54 18.18
CA MET A 386 -4.13 6.39 17.83
C MET A 386 -4.97 5.12 17.64
N LEU A 387 -6.03 4.92 18.43
CA LEU A 387 -6.98 3.82 18.24
C LEU A 387 -7.58 3.87 16.83
N ILE A 388 -8.12 5.03 16.42
CA ILE A 388 -8.70 5.21 15.08
C ILE A 388 -7.65 4.97 13.99
N ALA A 389 -6.43 5.45 14.19
CA ALA A 389 -5.35 5.29 13.23
C ALA A 389 -4.86 3.83 13.07
N LEU A 390 -4.91 3.02 14.13
CA LEU A 390 -4.48 1.62 14.13
C LEU A 390 -5.55 0.64 13.60
N PHE A 391 -6.83 1.03 13.66
CA PHE A 391 -7.96 0.19 13.28
C PHE A 391 -8.83 0.81 12.17
N PRO A 392 -8.21 1.28 11.05
CA PRO A 392 -8.93 1.98 9.99
C PRO A 392 -9.95 1.09 9.27
N LYS A 393 -9.65 -0.22 9.10
CA LYS A 393 -10.55 -1.18 8.47
C LYS A 393 -11.84 -1.31 9.26
N GLU A 394 -11.72 -1.59 10.55
CA GLU A 394 -12.88 -1.80 11.45
C GLU A 394 -13.75 -0.55 11.54
N ILE A 395 -13.15 0.63 11.51
CA ILE A 395 -13.89 1.91 11.55
C ILE A 395 -14.54 2.23 10.21
N SER A 396 -13.89 1.87 9.11
CA SER A 396 -14.46 2.00 7.76
C SER A 396 -15.62 1.04 7.56
N ASP A 397 -15.51 -0.20 8.03
CA ASP A 397 -16.59 -1.21 7.95
C ASP A 397 -17.83 -0.78 8.73
N LEU A 398 -17.67 0.02 9.79
CA LEU A 398 -18.77 0.67 10.52
C LEU A 398 -19.37 1.88 9.79
N HIS A 399 -18.89 2.24 8.60
CA HIS A 399 -19.30 3.40 7.80
C HIS A 399 -19.17 4.75 8.54
N ILE A 400 -18.34 4.81 9.59
CA ILE A 400 -18.10 6.03 10.36
C ILE A 400 -17.18 6.98 9.58
N ILE A 401 -16.14 6.43 8.97
CA ILE A 401 -15.16 7.20 8.17
C ILE A 401 -14.85 6.40 6.90
N PRO A 402 -15.06 6.95 5.70
CA PRO A 402 -14.63 6.30 4.46
C PRO A 402 -13.12 6.02 4.47
N GLY A 403 -12.70 4.86 3.96
CA GLY A 403 -11.33 4.38 4.08
C GLY A 403 -10.29 5.24 3.34
N ILE A 404 -10.54 5.53 2.06
CA ILE A 404 -9.60 6.22 1.17
C ILE A 404 -10.19 7.55 0.69
N TRP A 405 -9.33 8.52 0.50
CA TRP A 405 -9.65 9.83 -0.04
C TRP A 405 -8.62 10.22 -1.11
N PHE A 406 -9.03 10.96 -2.15
CA PHE A 406 -8.20 11.37 -3.28
C PHE A 406 -8.00 12.89 -3.37
N PRO A 407 -7.44 13.55 -2.35
CA PRO A 407 -7.34 15.02 -2.35
C PRO A 407 -6.35 15.55 -3.38
N TYR A 408 -5.42 14.73 -3.83
CA TYR A 408 -4.26 15.12 -4.64
C TYR A 408 -4.06 14.20 -5.85
N GLY A 409 -5.11 13.51 -6.30
CA GLY A 409 -5.04 12.56 -7.41
C GLY A 409 -4.32 11.24 -7.07
N VAL A 410 -4.08 10.98 -5.79
CA VAL A 410 -3.57 9.70 -5.28
C VAL A 410 -4.39 9.26 -4.08
N GLY A 411 -4.51 7.96 -3.86
CA GLY A 411 -5.24 7.40 -2.73
C GLY A 411 -4.51 7.67 -1.41
N VAL A 412 -5.15 8.40 -0.50
CA VAL A 412 -4.63 8.65 0.84
C VAL A 412 -5.58 8.05 1.86
N SER A 413 -5.09 7.10 2.66
CA SER A 413 -5.87 6.56 3.77
C SER A 413 -6.22 7.65 4.77
N ARG A 414 -7.48 7.78 5.16
CA ARG A 414 -7.91 8.76 6.17
C ARG A 414 -7.27 8.52 7.54
N ALA A 415 -6.78 7.32 7.81
CA ALA A 415 -5.98 7.03 9.01
C ALA A 415 -4.77 7.95 9.15
N GLN A 416 -4.22 8.48 8.05
CA GLN A 416 -3.08 9.38 8.05
C GLN A 416 -3.37 10.69 8.79
N PHE A 417 -4.59 11.22 8.72
CA PHE A 417 -4.99 12.43 9.45
C PHE A 417 -5.03 12.19 10.97
N PHE A 418 -5.40 10.98 11.39
CA PHE A 418 -5.41 10.62 12.81
C PHE A 418 -4.00 10.44 13.36
N TYR A 419 -3.04 9.93 12.58
CA TYR A 419 -1.62 9.95 12.94
C TYR A 419 -1.11 11.38 13.10
N MET A 420 -1.46 12.27 12.18
CA MET A 420 -1.07 13.68 12.25
C MET A 420 -1.62 14.35 13.52
N ALA A 421 -2.91 14.22 13.76
CA ALA A 421 -3.55 14.76 14.97
C ALA A 421 -2.93 14.19 16.25
N PHE A 422 -2.68 12.87 16.29
CA PHE A 422 -1.99 12.21 17.39
C PHE A 422 -0.62 12.83 17.67
N VAL A 423 0.21 13.02 16.64
CA VAL A 423 1.56 13.60 16.80
C VAL A 423 1.48 15.00 17.41
N PHE A 424 0.60 15.88 16.91
CA PHE A 424 0.43 17.24 17.46
C PHE A 424 -0.08 17.23 18.89
N VAL A 425 -1.06 16.39 19.20
CA VAL A 425 -1.56 16.24 20.58
C VAL A 425 -0.46 15.72 21.50
N MET A 426 0.37 14.77 21.06
CA MET A 426 1.51 14.29 21.87
C MET A 426 2.56 15.37 22.11
N TYR A 427 2.89 16.22 21.12
CA TYR A 427 3.74 17.38 21.36
C TYR A 427 3.12 18.33 22.38
N ALA A 428 1.82 18.60 22.32
CA ALA A 428 1.13 19.41 23.32
C ALA A 428 1.21 18.80 24.72
N VAL A 429 1.00 17.47 24.86
CA VAL A 429 1.17 16.72 26.12
C VAL A 429 2.60 16.88 26.68
N LEU A 430 3.60 16.71 25.81
CA LEU A 430 5.01 16.83 26.21
C LEU A 430 5.37 18.26 26.67
N ILE A 431 4.86 19.28 25.97
CA ILE A 431 5.03 20.68 26.34
C ILE A 431 4.35 20.99 27.70
N GLN A 432 3.11 20.54 27.88
CA GLN A 432 2.34 20.74 29.11
C GLN A 432 3.03 20.10 30.32
N LYS A 433 3.49 18.84 30.19
CA LYS A 433 4.25 18.16 31.26
C LYS A 433 5.54 18.91 31.63
N ASN A 434 6.20 19.53 30.65
CA ASN A 434 7.38 20.33 30.90
C ASN A 434 7.07 21.70 31.54
N ARG A 435 5.85 22.29 31.34
CA ARG A 435 5.43 23.57 31.98
C ARG A 435 5.03 23.41 33.44
N LYS A 436 4.32 22.35 33.81
CA LYS A 436 3.85 22.12 35.20
C LYS A 436 4.99 22.12 36.23
N VAL A 437 6.18 21.74 35.84
CA VAL A 437 7.39 21.73 36.69
C VAL A 437 8.04 23.11 36.85
N LYS A 438 7.61 24.14 36.14
CA LYS A 438 8.08 25.52 36.41
C LYS A 438 7.34 26.22 37.55
N LEU A 439 6.22 25.63 37.97
CA LEU A 439 5.31 26.21 38.95
C LEU A 439 5.39 25.50 40.33
N GLU A 440 6.06 24.34 40.38
CA GLU A 440 6.50 23.66 41.59
C GLU A 440 7.99 23.95 41.86
#